data_8811510ef66531d58e950495a642dcdf
#
_entry.id   8811510ef66531d58e950495a642dcdf
#
_cell.length_a   1.000
_cell.length_b   1.000
_cell.length_c   1.000
_cell.angle_alpha   90.00
_cell.angle_beta   90.00
_cell.angle_gamma   90.00
#
_symmetry.space_group_name_H-M   'P 1'
#
loop_
_entity.id
_entity.type
_entity.pdbx_description
1 polymer ?
#
loop_
_entity_poly.entity_id
_entity_poly.type
_entity_poly.pdbx_seq_one_letter_code
_entity_poly.pdbx_strand_id
1 'polypeptide(L)'
;MATRISDYWSNIETVFDPTVKRPTCRLVIMLPGAGCEWAKKSGGCYMCGFNFSTRKYSRGLLLPKIVFKAMINKALLRNPRAETIAIYNGGSFLNPREIPEGIPDWLCKQVAHSEQIKQLFIESRPEYIEIQKIHNMLAGLGSKELKVGIGLECATDDIRAKCVHKGFSRPEYDKAVHTLKSQGVRVLTYVLLKPLFLSEAEAIEEAVKTINYAFEQGSDEVALESAFVQKGTLMDQMFQNGDFKPPWLWSILEVVKQTCDRGFVYVGGFTDEPPPIASPSNCSKCSQPLKGEIQRYRETYDPEILNGFRCDCRAKWLSELNQAYLPFQERIRLK
;
A
#
# COMPACT_ATOMS: atom_id res chain seq x y z
N MET A 1 -19.28 -23.19 -3.72
CA MET A 1 -19.61 -22.35 -4.89
C MET A 1 -18.30 -21.94 -5.53
N ALA A 2 -18.06 -22.29 -6.79
CA ALA A 2 -16.84 -21.85 -7.48
C ALA A 2 -17.01 -20.35 -7.79
N THR A 3 -16.27 -19.51 -7.09
CA THR A 3 -16.22 -18.07 -7.32
C THR A 3 -15.71 -17.87 -8.75
N ARG A 4 -16.49 -17.19 -9.58
CA ARG A 4 -16.11 -16.96 -10.98
C ARG A 4 -14.90 -16.05 -11.03
N ILE A 5 -13.93 -16.35 -11.89
CA ILE A 5 -12.71 -15.53 -12.13
C ILE A 5 -13.04 -14.04 -12.32
N SER A 6 -14.26 -13.72 -12.77
CA SER A 6 -14.76 -12.36 -12.94
C SER A 6 -14.92 -11.54 -11.64
N ASP A 7 -14.98 -12.19 -10.50
CA ASP A 7 -15.29 -11.51 -9.22
C ASP A 7 -14.02 -11.11 -8.47
N TYR A 8 -12.86 -11.65 -8.85
CA TYR A 8 -11.55 -11.34 -8.26
C TYR A 8 -10.86 -10.08 -8.82
N TRP A 9 -11.37 -9.52 -9.92
CA TRP A 9 -10.67 -8.48 -10.65
C TRP A 9 -11.19 -7.07 -10.39
N SER A 10 -12.36 -6.94 -9.81
CA SER A 10 -12.90 -5.65 -9.42
C SER A 10 -13.87 -5.77 -8.26
N ASN A 11 -13.79 -4.85 -7.33
CA ASN A 11 -14.73 -4.69 -6.23
C ASN A 11 -15.03 -3.20 -6.01
N ILE A 12 -16.13 -2.94 -5.34
CA ILE A 12 -16.51 -1.61 -4.84
C ILE A 12 -16.24 -1.57 -3.35
N GLU A 13 -15.66 -0.48 -2.93
CA GLU A 13 -15.47 -0.18 -1.51
C GLU A 13 -15.84 1.29 -1.22
N THR A 14 -16.22 1.54 0.01
CA THR A 14 -16.43 2.88 0.52
C THR A 14 -15.18 3.30 1.27
N VAL A 15 -14.57 4.41 0.86
CA VAL A 15 -13.38 4.96 1.51
C VAL A 15 -13.60 6.43 1.83
N PHE A 16 -13.06 6.88 2.95
CA PHE A 16 -13.05 8.31 3.23
C PHE A 16 -12.09 9.01 2.28
N ASP A 17 -12.57 10.08 1.65
CA ASP A 17 -11.74 10.95 0.81
C ASP A 17 -11.44 12.24 1.57
N PRO A 18 -10.17 12.48 1.91
CA PRO A 18 -9.79 13.66 2.69
C PRO A 18 -10.00 14.99 1.96
N THR A 19 -10.08 14.97 0.62
CA THR A 19 -10.29 16.18 -0.19
C THR A 19 -11.71 16.69 -0.04
N VAL A 20 -12.68 15.79 -0.17
CA VAL A 20 -14.11 16.12 -0.06
C VAL A 20 -14.66 15.89 1.35
N LYS A 21 -13.83 15.39 2.28
CA LYS A 21 -14.13 15.13 3.69
C LYS A 21 -15.40 14.29 3.91
N ARG A 22 -15.59 13.28 3.07
CA ARG A 22 -16.70 12.33 3.16
C ARG A 22 -16.34 10.96 2.59
N PRO A 23 -17.10 9.92 2.94
CA PRO A 23 -17.00 8.65 2.25
C PRO A 23 -17.33 8.78 0.75
N THR A 24 -16.54 8.13 -0.09
CA THR A 24 -16.69 8.06 -1.55
C THR A 24 -16.68 6.63 -2.03
N CYS A 25 -17.29 6.39 -3.18
CA CYS A 25 -17.35 5.09 -3.81
C CYS A 25 -16.09 4.87 -4.67
N ARG A 26 -15.25 3.91 -4.28
CA ARG A 26 -14.02 3.57 -4.99
C ARG A 26 -14.16 2.22 -5.70
N LEU A 27 -13.99 2.19 -7.01
CA LEU A 27 -13.86 0.98 -7.80
C LEU A 27 -12.40 0.55 -7.81
N VAL A 28 -12.11 -0.57 -7.19
CA VAL A 28 -10.80 -1.23 -7.25
C VAL A 28 -10.78 -2.18 -8.44
N ILE A 29 -9.74 -2.10 -9.26
CA ILE A 29 -9.48 -3.00 -10.38
C ILE A 29 -8.09 -3.60 -10.23
N MET A 30 -8.03 -4.92 -10.04
CA MET A 30 -6.79 -5.67 -10.02
C MET A 30 -6.46 -6.16 -11.43
N LEU A 31 -5.43 -5.63 -12.05
CA LEU A 31 -5.00 -6.04 -13.39
C LEU A 31 -4.00 -7.19 -13.34
N PRO A 32 -4.10 -8.18 -14.24
CA PRO A 32 -3.16 -9.29 -14.33
C PRO A 32 -1.86 -8.81 -14.99
N GLY A 33 -1.03 -8.11 -14.26
CA GLY A 33 0.28 -7.66 -14.74
C GLY A 33 1.24 -8.81 -15.03
N ALA A 34 2.33 -8.51 -15.73
CA ALA A 34 3.42 -9.48 -15.94
C ALA A 34 4.15 -9.86 -14.63
N GLY A 35 3.76 -9.23 -13.51
CA GLY A 35 4.43 -9.28 -12.21
C GLY A 35 5.50 -8.19 -12.10
N CYS A 36 5.83 -7.83 -10.87
CA CYS A 36 6.78 -6.75 -10.56
C CYS A 36 8.16 -7.03 -11.16
N GLU A 37 8.71 -6.08 -11.89
CA GLU A 37 10.05 -6.22 -12.51
C GLU A 37 11.14 -6.35 -11.46
N TRP A 38 11.03 -5.64 -10.33
CA TRP A 38 11.94 -5.78 -9.20
C TRP A 38 11.95 -7.20 -8.65
N ALA A 39 10.77 -7.81 -8.51
CA ALA A 39 10.68 -9.19 -8.07
C ALA A 39 11.27 -10.19 -9.07
N LYS A 40 11.22 -9.90 -10.36
CA LYS A 40 11.86 -10.74 -11.39
C LYS A 40 13.39 -10.63 -11.37
N LYS A 41 13.91 -9.44 -11.11
CA LYS A 41 15.36 -9.16 -11.14
C LYS A 41 16.10 -9.57 -9.87
N SER A 42 15.45 -9.40 -8.71
CA SER A 42 16.12 -9.47 -7.41
C SER A 42 15.37 -10.26 -6.33
N GLY A 43 14.29 -10.94 -6.70
CA GLY A 43 13.44 -11.66 -5.74
C GLY A 43 12.33 -10.81 -5.12
N GLY A 44 12.37 -9.47 -5.25
CA GLY A 44 11.32 -8.57 -4.75
C GLY A 44 11.44 -8.17 -3.29
N CYS A 45 10.43 -7.47 -2.79
CA CYS A 45 10.36 -7.08 -1.39
C CYS A 45 10.03 -8.28 -0.50
N TYR A 46 10.64 -8.35 0.67
CA TYR A 46 10.56 -9.49 1.59
C TYR A 46 9.15 -9.82 2.10
N MET A 47 8.25 -8.83 2.14
CA MET A 47 6.85 -9.02 2.58
C MET A 47 5.88 -9.24 1.41
N CYS A 48 6.29 -8.99 0.15
CA CYS A 48 5.34 -8.84 -0.96
C CYS A 48 4.95 -10.18 -1.59
N GLY A 49 3.72 -10.60 -1.36
CA GLY A 49 3.09 -11.77 -1.99
C GLY A 49 2.39 -11.48 -3.33
N PHE A 50 2.19 -10.22 -3.69
CA PHE A 50 1.46 -9.82 -4.91
C PHE A 50 2.10 -10.31 -6.20
N ASN A 51 3.42 -10.43 -6.24
CA ASN A 51 4.13 -10.99 -7.39
C ASN A 51 3.71 -12.44 -7.68
N PHE A 52 3.41 -13.22 -6.65
CA PHE A 52 2.95 -14.61 -6.83
C PHE A 52 1.50 -14.65 -7.31
N SER A 53 0.62 -13.82 -6.74
CA SER A 53 -0.80 -13.78 -7.10
C SER A 53 -1.01 -13.29 -8.53
N THR A 54 -0.37 -12.19 -8.93
CA THR A 54 -0.48 -11.66 -10.31
C THR A 54 0.08 -12.61 -11.35
N ARG A 55 1.22 -13.26 -11.07
CA ARG A 55 1.83 -14.25 -11.99
C ARG A 55 0.99 -15.51 -12.17
N LYS A 56 0.17 -15.89 -11.19
CA LYS A 56 -0.74 -17.03 -11.28
C LYS A 56 -1.67 -16.93 -12.49
N TYR A 57 -2.10 -15.73 -12.83
CA TYR A 57 -3.05 -15.48 -13.93
C TYR A 57 -2.38 -15.21 -15.27
N SER A 58 -1.32 -14.41 -15.27
CA SER A 58 -0.58 -14.07 -16.49
C SER A 58 0.51 -15.07 -16.85
N ARG A 59 0.82 -16.01 -15.94
CA ARG A 59 2.03 -16.87 -16.00
C ARG A 59 3.32 -16.06 -16.16
N GLY A 60 3.32 -14.80 -15.70
CA GLY A 60 4.46 -13.88 -15.82
C GLY A 60 4.60 -13.23 -17.20
N LEU A 61 3.67 -13.45 -18.11
CA LEU A 61 3.65 -12.85 -19.44
C LEU A 61 2.93 -11.51 -19.44
N LEU A 62 3.39 -10.58 -20.28
CA LEU A 62 2.65 -9.36 -20.56
C LEU A 62 1.49 -9.68 -21.49
N LEU A 63 0.26 -9.54 -20.99
CA LEU A 63 -0.94 -9.82 -21.77
C LEU A 63 -1.18 -8.75 -22.85
N PRO A 64 -1.89 -9.07 -23.95
CA PRO A 64 -2.25 -8.10 -24.97
C PRO A 64 -3.13 -6.98 -24.46
N LYS A 65 -2.99 -5.76 -25.02
CA LYS A 65 -3.78 -4.57 -24.65
C LYS A 65 -5.29 -4.82 -24.60
N ILE A 66 -5.79 -5.67 -25.50
CA ILE A 66 -7.23 -5.95 -25.58
C ILE A 66 -7.76 -6.60 -24.30
N VAL A 67 -6.96 -7.41 -23.61
CA VAL A 67 -7.35 -8.04 -22.34
C VAL A 67 -7.52 -6.97 -21.25
N PHE A 68 -6.56 -6.06 -21.11
CA PHE A 68 -6.65 -4.96 -20.16
C PHE A 68 -7.86 -4.07 -20.43
N LYS A 69 -8.07 -3.67 -21.69
CA LYS A 69 -9.22 -2.87 -22.10
C LYS A 69 -10.55 -3.56 -21.79
N ALA A 70 -10.67 -4.84 -22.11
CA ALA A 70 -11.87 -5.60 -21.85
C ALA A 70 -12.18 -5.70 -20.34
N MET A 71 -11.16 -5.94 -19.52
CA MET A 71 -11.32 -6.02 -18.06
C MET A 71 -11.75 -4.69 -17.46
N ILE A 72 -11.06 -3.61 -17.81
CA ILE A 72 -11.38 -2.26 -17.32
C ILE A 72 -12.78 -1.86 -17.76
N ASN A 73 -13.13 -1.99 -19.05
CA ASN A 73 -14.47 -1.67 -19.55
C ASN A 73 -15.56 -2.46 -18.82
N LYS A 74 -15.35 -3.76 -18.62
CA LYS A 74 -16.29 -4.60 -17.88
C LYS A 74 -16.49 -4.11 -16.45
N ALA A 75 -15.39 -3.73 -15.76
CA ALA A 75 -15.45 -3.20 -14.40
C ALA A 75 -16.21 -1.86 -14.34
N LEU A 76 -15.93 -0.95 -15.27
CA LEU A 76 -16.62 0.34 -15.39
C LEU A 76 -18.12 0.19 -15.65
N LEU A 77 -18.50 -0.66 -16.60
CA LEU A 77 -19.92 -0.90 -16.95
C LEU A 77 -20.71 -1.48 -15.77
N ARG A 78 -20.07 -2.30 -14.93
CA ARG A 78 -20.74 -2.90 -13.77
C ARG A 78 -20.86 -1.96 -12.58
N ASN A 79 -20.06 -0.88 -12.55
CA ASN A 79 -19.93 0.01 -11.40
C ASN A 79 -20.08 1.49 -11.80
N PRO A 80 -21.24 1.90 -12.33
CA PRO A 80 -21.45 3.24 -12.87
C PRO A 80 -21.46 4.34 -11.80
N ARG A 81 -21.48 3.99 -10.49
CA ARG A 81 -21.52 4.95 -9.38
C ARG A 81 -20.13 5.25 -8.80
N ALA A 82 -19.06 4.67 -9.33
CA ALA A 82 -17.71 4.90 -8.84
C ALA A 82 -17.29 6.35 -9.02
N GLU A 83 -16.82 6.98 -7.96
CA GLU A 83 -16.25 8.33 -7.97
C GLU A 83 -14.73 8.29 -8.16
N THR A 84 -14.08 7.23 -7.67
CA THR A 84 -12.65 6.97 -7.84
C THR A 84 -12.42 5.62 -8.49
N ILE A 85 -11.47 5.54 -9.41
CA ILE A 85 -10.94 4.27 -9.91
C ILE A 85 -9.54 4.07 -9.32
N ALA A 86 -9.32 2.93 -8.66
CA ALA A 86 -8.01 2.50 -8.18
C ALA A 86 -7.54 1.29 -9.00
N ILE A 87 -6.38 1.43 -9.66
CA ILE A 87 -5.79 0.37 -10.47
C ILE A 87 -4.58 -0.22 -9.75
N TYR A 88 -4.64 -1.50 -9.49
CA TYR A 88 -3.54 -2.30 -8.94
C TYR A 88 -3.11 -3.37 -9.93
N ASN A 89 -1.80 -3.62 -10.03
CA ASN A 89 -1.26 -4.66 -10.91
C ASN A 89 -0.15 -5.51 -10.25
N GLY A 90 -0.01 -5.36 -8.94
CA GLY A 90 1.04 -6.04 -8.17
C GLY A 90 2.46 -5.64 -8.56
N GLY A 91 2.61 -4.40 -9.07
CA GLY A 91 3.86 -3.82 -9.51
C GLY A 91 3.68 -2.34 -9.83
N SER A 92 4.25 -1.87 -10.94
CA SER A 92 4.21 -0.46 -11.36
C SER A 92 3.34 -0.25 -12.59
N PHE A 93 2.26 0.54 -12.44
CA PHE A 93 1.35 0.83 -13.55
C PHE A 93 2.04 1.59 -14.69
N LEU A 94 3.07 2.39 -14.38
CA LEU A 94 3.83 3.17 -15.36
C LEU A 94 5.01 2.41 -16.01
N ASN A 95 5.22 1.14 -15.64
CA ASN A 95 6.25 0.31 -16.23
C ASN A 95 5.74 -0.41 -17.50
N PRO A 96 6.28 -0.11 -18.72
CA PRO A 96 5.81 -0.73 -19.97
C PRO A 96 6.07 -2.25 -20.05
N ARG A 97 6.94 -2.78 -19.16
CA ARG A 97 7.17 -4.23 -19.04
C ARG A 97 6.14 -4.94 -18.17
N GLU A 98 5.33 -4.19 -17.44
CA GLU A 98 4.28 -4.70 -16.55
C GLU A 98 2.87 -4.39 -17.07
N ILE A 99 2.68 -3.21 -17.63
CA ILE A 99 1.44 -2.75 -18.25
C ILE A 99 1.76 -2.33 -19.70
N PRO A 100 1.04 -2.80 -20.71
CA PRO A 100 1.34 -2.47 -22.10
C PRO A 100 1.27 -0.97 -22.38
N GLU A 101 2.23 -0.44 -23.13
CA GLU A 101 2.23 0.96 -23.58
C GLU A 101 0.89 1.38 -24.18
N GLY A 102 0.47 2.62 -23.90
CA GLY A 102 -0.81 3.18 -24.35
C GLY A 102 -2.04 2.71 -23.56
N ILE A 103 -1.93 1.76 -22.60
CA ILE A 103 -3.00 1.49 -21.65
C ILE A 103 -3.19 2.66 -20.68
N PRO A 104 -2.13 3.28 -20.09
CA PRO A 104 -2.31 4.46 -19.25
C PRO A 104 -3.06 5.59 -19.97
N ASP A 105 -2.65 5.97 -21.18
CA ASP A 105 -3.27 7.05 -21.94
C ASP A 105 -4.72 6.73 -22.35
N TRP A 106 -4.97 5.47 -22.74
CA TRP A 106 -6.32 5.01 -23.06
C TRP A 106 -7.22 5.06 -21.83
N LEU A 107 -6.74 4.61 -20.68
CA LEU A 107 -7.51 4.65 -19.42
C LEU A 107 -7.85 6.09 -19.01
N CYS A 108 -6.89 7.01 -19.10
CA CYS A 108 -7.13 8.42 -18.81
C CYS A 108 -8.28 8.99 -19.67
N LYS A 109 -8.32 8.67 -20.96
CA LYS A 109 -9.42 9.07 -21.84
C LYS A 109 -10.76 8.44 -21.43
N GLN A 110 -10.78 7.17 -20.99
CA GLN A 110 -12.02 6.56 -20.48
C GLN A 110 -12.51 7.26 -19.21
N VAL A 111 -11.59 7.60 -18.29
CA VAL A 111 -11.91 8.35 -17.06
C VAL A 111 -12.43 9.74 -17.39
N ALA A 112 -11.81 10.44 -18.32
CA ALA A 112 -12.22 11.78 -18.75
C ALA A 112 -13.65 11.83 -19.30
N HIS A 113 -14.09 10.77 -20.00
CA HIS A 113 -15.46 10.69 -20.56
C HIS A 113 -16.52 10.35 -19.50
N SER A 114 -16.15 9.92 -18.32
CA SER A 114 -17.11 9.60 -17.26
C SER A 114 -17.47 10.85 -16.46
N GLU A 115 -18.75 11.17 -16.36
CA GLU A 115 -19.23 12.26 -15.50
C GLU A 115 -19.08 11.95 -14.00
N GLN A 116 -19.21 10.67 -13.63
CA GLN A 116 -19.19 10.23 -12.24
C GLN A 116 -17.78 10.17 -11.66
N ILE A 117 -16.82 9.66 -12.45
CA ILE A 117 -15.45 9.49 -11.98
C ILE A 117 -14.78 10.85 -11.85
N LYS A 118 -14.20 11.11 -10.69
CA LYS A 118 -13.50 12.35 -10.35
C LYS A 118 -11.99 12.15 -10.25
N GLN A 119 -11.55 10.92 -9.89
CA GLN A 119 -10.16 10.62 -9.60
C GLN A 119 -9.73 9.29 -10.20
N LEU A 120 -8.54 9.25 -10.78
CA LEU A 120 -7.80 8.03 -11.11
C LEU A 120 -6.65 7.85 -10.10
N PHE A 121 -6.64 6.71 -9.41
CA PHE A 121 -5.56 6.29 -8.54
C PHE A 121 -4.78 5.14 -9.17
N ILE A 122 -3.45 5.26 -9.22
CA ILE A 122 -2.53 4.24 -9.71
C ILE A 122 -1.36 4.09 -8.73
N GLU A 123 -0.63 2.98 -8.84
CA GLU A 123 0.61 2.76 -8.10
C GLU A 123 1.80 2.67 -9.03
N SER A 124 2.92 3.22 -8.58
CA SER A 124 4.19 3.10 -9.30
C SER A 124 5.38 3.13 -8.35
N ARG A 125 6.44 2.44 -8.74
CA ARG A 125 7.75 2.61 -8.13
C ARG A 125 8.37 3.92 -8.63
N PRO A 126 9.25 4.56 -7.82
CA PRO A 126 9.84 5.87 -8.14
C PRO A 126 10.50 5.94 -9.51
N GLU A 127 11.24 4.90 -9.90
CA GLU A 127 12.03 4.85 -11.13
C GLU A 127 11.20 4.91 -12.42
N TYR A 128 9.89 4.69 -12.35
CA TYR A 128 9.01 4.77 -13.54
C TYR A 128 8.21 6.07 -13.62
N ILE A 129 8.39 6.97 -12.64
CA ILE A 129 7.74 8.28 -12.62
C ILE A 129 8.56 9.25 -13.47
N GLU A 130 8.13 9.42 -14.70
CA GLU A 130 8.74 10.31 -15.70
C GLU A 130 7.79 11.47 -16.01
N ILE A 131 8.33 12.68 -16.03
CA ILE A 131 7.53 13.92 -16.23
C ILE A 131 6.66 13.86 -17.48
N GLN A 132 7.19 13.32 -18.59
CA GLN A 132 6.45 13.22 -19.85
C GLN A 132 5.27 12.25 -19.76
N LYS A 133 5.43 11.11 -19.06
CA LYS A 133 4.32 10.16 -18.82
C LYS A 133 3.22 10.81 -18.00
N ILE A 134 3.59 11.52 -16.92
CA ILE A 134 2.63 12.21 -16.07
C ILE A 134 1.90 13.30 -16.85
N HIS A 135 2.62 14.11 -17.62
CA HIS A 135 2.02 15.14 -18.46
C HIS A 135 1.01 14.57 -19.48
N ASN A 136 1.35 13.46 -20.15
CA ASN A 136 0.44 12.79 -21.09
C ASN A 136 -0.83 12.27 -20.39
N MET A 137 -0.68 11.69 -19.19
CA MET A 137 -1.83 11.22 -18.39
C MET A 137 -2.73 12.38 -17.99
N LEU A 138 -2.19 13.48 -17.50
CA LEU A 138 -2.95 14.67 -17.12
C LEU A 138 -3.70 15.27 -18.33
N ALA A 139 -3.03 15.40 -19.47
CA ALA A 139 -3.67 15.83 -20.71
C ALA A 139 -4.84 14.91 -21.13
N GLY A 140 -4.70 13.59 -20.93
CA GLY A 140 -5.74 12.61 -21.20
C GLY A 140 -6.89 12.64 -20.18
N LEU A 141 -6.64 13.00 -18.91
CA LEU A 141 -7.64 13.09 -17.84
C LEU A 141 -8.47 14.38 -17.89
N GLY A 142 -7.95 15.45 -18.50
CA GLY A 142 -8.60 16.75 -18.55
C GLY A 142 -8.76 17.35 -17.15
N SER A 143 -9.99 17.55 -16.69
CA SER A 143 -10.29 18.12 -15.36
C SER A 143 -10.31 17.10 -14.22
N LYS A 144 -10.04 15.82 -14.51
CA LYS A 144 -10.06 14.77 -13.49
C LYS A 144 -8.73 14.71 -12.74
N GLU A 145 -8.79 14.31 -11.48
CA GLU A 145 -7.62 14.22 -10.62
C GLU A 145 -6.80 12.95 -10.88
N LEU A 146 -5.48 13.07 -10.90
CA LEU A 146 -4.56 11.95 -10.83
C LEU A 146 -3.99 11.85 -9.42
N LYS A 147 -4.03 10.65 -8.84
CA LYS A 147 -3.38 10.31 -7.58
C LYS A 147 -2.43 9.14 -7.82
N VAL A 148 -1.22 9.23 -7.31
CA VAL A 148 -0.18 8.20 -7.46
C VAL A 148 0.28 7.70 -6.10
N GLY A 149 0.20 6.39 -5.89
CA GLY A 149 0.73 5.70 -4.73
C GLY A 149 2.18 5.30 -4.94
N ILE A 150 3.06 5.62 -3.97
CA ILE A 150 4.47 5.24 -3.97
C ILE A 150 4.80 4.52 -2.67
N GLY A 151 5.34 3.31 -2.76
CA GLY A 151 5.80 2.57 -1.59
C GLY A 151 7.18 3.00 -1.15
N LEU A 152 7.30 3.94 -0.21
CA LEU A 152 8.57 4.26 0.45
C LEU A 152 8.97 3.19 1.47
N GLU A 153 8.01 2.69 2.20
CA GLU A 153 8.06 1.68 3.27
C GLU A 153 8.85 2.14 4.50
N CYS A 154 10.10 2.59 4.33
CA CYS A 154 11.00 3.07 5.39
C CYS A 154 11.81 4.26 4.88
N ALA A 155 11.94 5.33 5.67
CA ALA A 155 12.75 6.51 5.33
C ALA A 155 14.25 6.23 5.50
N THR A 156 14.64 5.32 6.41
CA THR A 156 16.03 4.93 6.62
C THR A 156 16.49 4.00 5.49
N ASP A 157 17.45 4.45 4.67
CA ASP A 157 17.95 3.70 3.49
C ASP A 157 18.43 2.30 3.86
N ASP A 158 19.14 2.16 4.97
CA ASP A 158 19.68 0.87 5.43
C ASP A 158 18.57 -0.10 5.84
N ILE A 159 17.53 0.37 6.51
CA ILE A 159 16.34 -0.43 6.85
C ILE A 159 15.56 -0.79 5.58
N ARG A 160 15.34 0.18 4.68
CA ARG A 160 14.64 -0.07 3.42
C ARG A 160 15.36 -1.10 2.57
N ALA A 161 16.70 -1.03 2.49
CA ALA A 161 17.49 -1.97 1.71
C ALA A 161 17.56 -3.36 2.34
N LYS A 162 17.82 -3.47 3.65
CA LYS A 162 18.13 -4.72 4.34
C LYS A 162 16.93 -5.41 4.97
N CYS A 163 15.91 -4.64 5.40
CA CYS A 163 14.74 -5.18 6.11
C CYS A 163 13.48 -5.26 5.22
N VAL A 164 13.43 -4.51 4.11
CA VAL A 164 12.34 -4.51 3.13
C VAL A 164 12.79 -5.07 1.78
N HIS A 165 14.03 -4.84 1.39
CA HIS A 165 14.59 -5.16 0.07
C HIS A 165 13.85 -4.42 -1.06
N LYS A 166 13.69 -3.10 -0.91
CA LYS A 166 12.87 -2.28 -1.83
C LYS A 166 13.59 -1.91 -3.13
N GLY A 167 14.91 -1.82 -3.15
CA GLY A 167 15.76 -1.66 -4.34
C GLY A 167 15.79 -0.28 -4.98
N PHE A 168 15.46 0.77 -4.24
CA PHE A 168 15.70 2.15 -4.61
C PHE A 168 16.13 2.97 -3.38
N SER A 169 16.76 4.10 -3.61
CA SER A 169 17.26 5.03 -2.59
C SER A 169 16.22 6.08 -2.23
N ARG A 170 16.40 6.76 -1.09
CA ARG A 170 15.57 7.88 -0.68
C ARG A 170 15.58 9.03 -1.71
N PRO A 171 16.73 9.46 -2.27
CA PRO A 171 16.74 10.48 -3.33
C PRO A 171 15.90 10.14 -4.57
N GLU A 172 15.77 8.86 -4.93
CA GLU A 172 14.90 8.44 -6.03
C GLU A 172 13.42 8.63 -5.69
N TYR A 173 13.04 8.34 -4.44
CA TYR A 173 11.70 8.65 -3.94
C TYR A 173 11.44 10.17 -3.94
N ASP A 174 12.36 10.96 -3.40
CA ASP A 174 12.23 12.43 -3.32
C ASP A 174 12.04 13.04 -4.72
N LYS A 175 12.84 12.62 -5.68
CA LYS A 175 12.71 13.02 -7.07
C LYS A 175 11.33 12.66 -7.65
N ALA A 176 10.83 11.48 -7.37
CA ALA A 176 9.52 11.04 -7.86
C ALA A 176 8.39 11.89 -7.27
N VAL A 177 8.39 12.11 -5.95
CA VAL A 177 7.41 12.97 -5.28
C VAL A 177 7.48 14.39 -5.84
N HIS A 178 8.67 14.98 -5.93
CA HIS A 178 8.85 16.32 -6.51
C HIS A 178 8.32 16.40 -7.96
N THR A 179 8.59 15.40 -8.78
CA THR A 179 8.08 15.34 -10.17
C THR A 179 6.54 15.34 -10.18
N LEU A 180 5.90 14.54 -9.34
CA LEU A 180 4.44 14.49 -9.26
C LEU A 180 3.86 15.82 -8.75
N LYS A 181 4.41 16.36 -7.66
CA LYS A 181 3.93 17.59 -7.05
C LYS A 181 4.10 18.80 -7.98
N SER A 182 5.19 18.88 -8.76
CA SER A 182 5.39 19.94 -9.75
C SER A 182 4.33 19.94 -10.87
N GLN A 183 3.64 18.82 -11.08
CA GLN A 183 2.56 18.67 -12.04
C GLN A 183 1.16 18.73 -11.41
N GLY A 184 1.05 19.06 -10.12
CA GLY A 184 -0.23 19.11 -9.40
C GLY A 184 -0.86 17.73 -9.11
N VAL A 185 -0.09 16.66 -9.22
CA VAL A 185 -0.56 15.29 -8.92
C VAL A 185 -0.58 15.05 -7.43
N ARG A 186 -1.62 14.39 -6.94
CA ARG A 186 -1.68 13.96 -5.54
C ARG A 186 -0.81 12.72 -5.31
N VAL A 187 -0.13 12.72 -4.17
CA VAL A 187 0.78 11.64 -3.78
C VAL A 187 0.26 10.97 -2.51
N LEU A 188 0.14 9.65 -2.58
CA LEU A 188 -0.05 8.78 -1.42
C LEU A 188 1.24 7.99 -1.21
N THR A 189 1.79 8.02 0.00
CA THR A 189 2.99 7.25 0.35
C THR A 189 2.63 6.07 1.23
N TYR A 190 3.05 4.87 0.83
CA TYR A 190 2.94 3.67 1.67
C TYR A 190 4.12 3.58 2.63
N VAL A 191 3.82 3.31 3.89
CA VAL A 191 4.77 3.13 5.00
C VAL A 191 4.52 1.78 5.65
N LEU A 192 5.56 0.97 5.79
CA LEU A 192 5.45 -0.37 6.38
C LEU A 192 5.73 -0.33 7.89
N LEU A 193 4.75 -0.69 8.69
CA LEU A 193 4.95 -0.96 10.11
C LEU A 193 5.49 -2.38 10.30
N LYS A 194 6.65 -2.47 10.93
CA LYS A 194 7.36 -3.70 11.29
C LYS A 194 7.88 -4.49 10.09
N PRO A 195 8.83 -3.93 9.32
CA PRO A 195 9.63 -4.72 8.41
C PRO A 195 10.43 -5.79 9.16
N LEU A 196 11.02 -6.74 8.43
CA LEU A 196 11.82 -7.81 9.03
C LEU A 196 12.97 -7.24 9.86
N PHE A 197 13.43 -8.00 10.84
CA PHE A 197 14.57 -7.73 11.72
C PHE A 197 14.41 -6.54 12.69
N LEU A 198 13.36 -5.74 12.62
CA LEU A 198 13.09 -4.70 13.61
C LEU A 198 12.34 -5.26 14.82
N SER A 199 12.74 -4.80 16.03
CA SER A 199 11.94 -4.94 17.23
C SER A 199 10.65 -4.13 17.12
N GLU A 200 9.71 -4.32 18.04
CA GLU A 200 8.46 -3.56 18.03
C GLU A 200 8.71 -2.05 18.23
N ALA A 201 9.63 -1.69 19.11
CA ALA A 201 9.99 -0.29 19.38
C ALA A 201 10.65 0.38 18.15
N GLU A 202 11.67 -0.27 17.55
CA GLU A 202 12.33 0.23 16.34
C GLU A 202 11.35 0.35 15.17
N ALA A 203 10.38 -0.55 15.07
CA ALA A 203 9.37 -0.52 14.01
C ALA A 203 8.42 0.67 14.15
N ILE A 204 8.01 1.02 15.37
CA ILE A 204 7.21 2.22 15.66
C ILE A 204 8.01 3.47 15.31
N GLU A 205 9.25 3.56 15.81
CA GLU A 205 10.13 4.71 15.56
C GLU A 205 10.37 4.94 14.06
N GLU A 206 10.69 3.87 13.30
CA GLU A 206 10.90 3.99 11.87
C GLU A 206 9.62 4.35 11.12
N ALA A 207 8.46 3.80 11.51
CA ALA A 207 7.18 4.15 10.89
C ALA A 207 6.82 5.62 11.12
N VAL A 208 6.94 6.13 12.35
CA VAL A 208 6.72 7.54 12.69
C VAL A 208 7.67 8.45 11.92
N LYS A 209 8.96 8.12 11.90
CA LYS A 209 9.98 8.83 11.12
C LYS A 209 9.63 8.88 9.64
N THR A 210 9.19 7.74 9.08
CA THR A 210 8.87 7.62 7.65
C THR A 210 7.62 8.42 7.29
N ILE A 211 6.59 8.42 8.14
CA ILE A 211 5.37 9.22 7.94
C ILE A 211 5.70 10.71 7.95
N ASN A 212 6.44 11.17 8.94
CA ASN A 212 6.86 12.57 9.02
C ASN A 212 7.67 12.96 7.78
N TYR A 213 8.64 12.13 7.39
CA TYR A 213 9.45 12.35 6.21
C TYR A 213 8.59 12.44 4.92
N ALA A 214 7.62 11.55 4.76
CA ALA A 214 6.74 11.55 3.58
C ALA A 214 5.97 12.88 3.46
N PHE A 215 5.42 13.39 4.56
CA PHE A 215 4.74 14.69 4.57
C PHE A 215 5.70 15.85 4.31
N GLU A 216 6.91 15.82 4.87
CA GLU A 216 7.95 16.83 4.62
C GLU A 216 8.36 16.88 3.14
N GLN A 217 8.36 15.74 2.44
CA GLN A 217 8.63 15.69 1.00
C GLN A 217 7.42 16.10 0.13
N GLY A 218 6.24 16.30 0.70
CA GLY A 218 5.07 16.79 0.00
C GLY A 218 4.01 15.74 -0.33
N SER A 219 4.06 14.56 0.31
CA SER A 219 2.94 13.61 0.23
C SER A 219 1.65 14.24 0.75
N ASP A 220 0.54 14.04 0.05
CA ASP A 220 -0.77 14.55 0.47
C ASP A 220 -1.43 13.60 1.49
N GLU A 221 -1.10 12.33 1.41
CA GLU A 221 -1.64 11.25 2.25
C GLU A 221 -0.56 10.21 2.51
N VAL A 222 -0.67 9.53 3.64
CA VAL A 222 0.15 8.36 3.97
C VAL A 222 -0.74 7.17 4.27
N ALA A 223 -0.39 6.00 3.74
CA ALA A 223 -0.99 4.73 4.12
C ALA A 223 -0.01 3.94 5.00
N LEU A 224 -0.35 3.80 6.27
CA LEU A 224 0.36 2.94 7.23
C LEU A 224 -0.06 1.49 7.00
N GLU A 225 0.76 0.74 6.29
CA GLU A 225 0.56 -0.68 6.04
C GLU A 225 1.23 -1.51 7.14
N SER A 226 0.43 -2.26 7.87
CA SER A 226 0.96 -3.12 8.93
C SER A 226 1.41 -4.45 8.35
N ALA A 227 2.63 -4.87 8.66
CA ALA A 227 3.15 -6.13 8.14
C ALA A 227 2.23 -7.31 8.46
N PHE A 228 1.82 -8.03 7.44
CA PHE A 228 1.12 -9.31 7.51
C PHE A 228 1.84 -10.35 6.65
N VAL A 229 1.72 -11.61 7.00
CA VAL A 229 2.51 -12.68 6.41
C VAL A 229 1.82 -13.24 5.17
N GLN A 230 2.40 -13.01 4.02
CA GLN A 230 1.97 -13.56 2.73
C GLN A 230 2.75 -14.84 2.41
N LYS A 231 2.06 -15.88 1.97
CA LYS A 231 2.66 -17.20 1.63
C LYS A 231 3.78 -17.08 0.59
N GLY A 232 4.88 -17.78 0.85
CA GLY A 232 6.00 -17.89 -0.09
C GLY A 232 7.00 -16.73 -0.07
N THR A 233 6.83 -15.77 0.84
CA THR A 233 7.75 -14.65 1.04
C THR A 233 8.87 -15.01 2.04
N LEU A 234 9.94 -14.20 2.10
CA LEU A 234 10.93 -14.35 3.17
C LEU A 234 10.28 -14.13 4.55
N MET A 235 9.31 -13.21 4.64
CA MET A 235 8.56 -12.98 5.86
C MET A 235 7.79 -14.23 6.31
N ASP A 236 7.23 -15.02 5.38
CA ASP A 236 6.61 -16.31 5.68
C ASP A 236 7.63 -17.31 6.24
N GLN A 237 8.79 -17.43 5.61
CA GLN A 237 9.84 -18.33 6.09
C GLN A 237 10.27 -17.98 7.53
N MET A 238 10.50 -16.70 7.81
CA MET A 238 10.85 -16.23 9.15
C MET A 238 9.71 -16.42 10.17
N PHE A 239 8.46 -16.24 9.74
CA PHE A 239 7.30 -16.51 10.59
C PHE A 239 7.19 -18.00 10.96
N GLN A 240 7.38 -18.90 9.99
CA GLN A 240 7.34 -20.36 10.24
C GLN A 240 8.49 -20.80 11.17
N ASN A 241 9.64 -20.16 11.09
CA ASN A 241 10.78 -20.42 11.98
C ASN A 241 10.63 -19.79 13.38
N GLY A 242 9.59 -18.95 13.60
CA GLY A 242 9.41 -18.24 14.87
C GLY A 242 10.27 -16.97 15.02
N ASP A 243 10.93 -16.54 13.93
CA ASP A 243 11.83 -15.38 13.87
C ASP A 243 11.14 -14.06 13.54
N PHE A 244 9.88 -14.13 13.15
CA PHE A 244 9.04 -12.96 12.87
C PHE A 244 7.63 -13.15 13.44
N LYS A 245 7.06 -12.05 13.90
CA LYS A 245 5.63 -11.93 14.25
C LYS A 245 5.07 -10.63 13.68
N PRO A 246 3.86 -10.62 13.12
CA PRO A 246 3.19 -9.37 12.77
C PRO A 246 3.14 -8.40 13.97
N PRO A 247 3.04 -7.08 13.71
CA PRO A 247 3.02 -6.10 14.80
C PRO A 247 1.80 -6.26 15.69
N TRP A 248 1.92 -5.76 16.91
CA TRP A 248 0.77 -5.57 17.77
C TRP A 248 -0.18 -4.51 17.18
N LEU A 249 -1.48 -4.68 17.36
CA LEU A 249 -2.44 -3.62 17.03
C LEU A 249 -2.21 -2.35 17.87
N TRP A 250 -1.62 -2.49 19.07
CA TRP A 250 -1.20 -1.36 19.91
C TRP A 250 -0.17 -0.47 19.22
N SER A 251 0.73 -1.07 18.44
CA SER A 251 1.74 -0.32 17.70
C SER A 251 1.14 0.52 16.58
N ILE A 252 0.06 0.04 15.93
CA ILE A 252 -0.69 0.83 14.96
C ILE A 252 -1.28 2.07 15.62
N LEU A 253 -1.93 1.90 16.79
CA LEU A 253 -2.50 3.01 17.55
C LEU A 253 -1.43 4.02 17.95
N GLU A 254 -0.28 3.53 18.39
CA GLU A 254 0.83 4.37 18.82
C GLU A 254 1.37 5.22 17.66
N VAL A 255 1.59 4.61 16.48
CA VAL A 255 2.03 5.34 15.29
C VAL A 255 1.00 6.38 14.87
N VAL A 256 -0.29 6.01 14.78
CA VAL A 256 -1.35 6.97 14.42
C VAL A 256 -1.41 8.13 15.42
N LYS A 257 -1.35 7.84 16.72
CA LYS A 257 -1.33 8.87 17.77
C LYS A 257 -0.20 9.87 17.62
N GLN A 258 1.00 9.40 17.22
CA GLN A 258 2.18 10.25 17.05
C GLN A 258 2.20 11.03 15.73
N THR A 259 1.31 10.73 14.79
CA THR A 259 1.40 11.27 13.42
C THR A 259 0.11 11.86 12.88
N CYS A 260 -1.05 11.69 13.55
CA CYS A 260 -2.34 12.13 13.04
C CYS A 260 -2.49 13.66 12.92
N ASP A 261 -1.66 14.42 13.59
CA ASP A 261 -1.60 15.89 13.51
C ASP A 261 -0.78 16.37 12.28
N ARG A 262 -0.02 15.49 11.64
CA ARG A 262 0.83 15.82 10.48
C ARG A 262 0.06 15.85 9.16
N GLY A 263 -1.03 15.10 9.06
CA GLY A 263 -1.84 14.97 7.85
C GLY A 263 -2.71 13.71 7.86
N PHE A 264 -3.21 13.32 6.71
CA PHE A 264 -4.04 12.13 6.56
C PHE A 264 -3.21 10.85 6.60
N VAL A 265 -3.26 10.14 7.73
CA VAL A 265 -2.63 8.84 7.92
C VAL A 265 -3.71 7.75 7.83
N TYR A 266 -3.82 7.13 6.68
CA TYR A 266 -4.71 5.99 6.45
C TYR A 266 -4.08 4.72 7.05
N VAL A 267 -4.87 3.89 7.73
CA VAL A 267 -4.41 2.58 8.19
C VAL A 267 -4.86 1.51 7.20
N GLY A 268 -3.92 0.73 6.68
CA GLY A 268 -4.18 -0.36 5.75
C GLY A 268 -5.08 -1.46 6.32
N GLY A 269 -5.53 -2.34 5.46
CA GLY A 269 -6.35 -3.49 5.84
C GLY A 269 -5.55 -4.59 6.53
N PHE A 270 -6.28 -5.54 7.11
CA PHE A 270 -5.71 -6.73 7.76
C PHE A 270 -5.97 -8.01 6.96
N THR A 271 -6.52 -7.85 5.78
CA THR A 271 -6.87 -8.95 4.86
C THR A 271 -6.43 -8.58 3.46
N ASP A 272 -6.17 -9.59 2.67
CA ASP A 272 -5.79 -9.46 1.27
C ASP A 272 -6.27 -10.68 0.48
N GLU A 273 -6.10 -10.68 -0.82
CA GLU A 273 -6.41 -11.83 -1.66
C GLU A 273 -5.14 -12.29 -2.40
N PRO A 274 -4.61 -13.47 -2.09
CA PRO A 274 -5.09 -14.47 -1.12
C PRO A 274 -4.94 -14.02 0.34
N PRO A 275 -5.75 -14.57 1.26
CA PRO A 275 -5.70 -14.20 2.68
C PRO A 275 -4.30 -14.41 3.28
N PRO A 276 -3.83 -13.50 4.15
CA PRO A 276 -2.54 -13.65 4.82
C PRO A 276 -2.56 -14.84 5.81
N ILE A 277 -1.40 -15.47 5.98
CA ILE A 277 -1.19 -16.57 6.93
C ILE A 277 -1.29 -16.05 8.37
N ALA A 278 -0.78 -14.86 8.63
CA ALA A 278 -0.86 -14.17 9.90
C ALA A 278 -0.99 -12.66 9.69
N SER A 279 -1.76 -12.01 10.55
CA SER A 279 -2.01 -10.56 10.50
C SER A 279 -1.81 -9.93 11.87
N PRO A 280 -1.65 -8.60 11.95
CA PRO A 280 -1.56 -7.87 13.22
C PRO A 280 -2.63 -8.29 14.22
N SER A 281 -2.23 -8.50 15.46
CA SER A 281 -3.11 -8.95 16.51
C SER A 281 -2.61 -8.56 17.89
N ASN A 282 -3.51 -8.59 18.85
CA ASN A 282 -3.22 -8.50 20.29
C ASN A 282 -3.59 -9.83 20.96
N CYS A 283 -4.20 -9.81 22.13
CA CYS A 283 -4.75 -11.03 22.76
C CYS A 283 -6.10 -11.43 22.13
N SER A 284 -6.54 -12.65 22.40
CA SER A 284 -7.83 -13.17 21.90
C SER A 284 -9.05 -12.33 22.31
N LYS A 285 -8.96 -11.63 23.45
CA LYS A 285 -10.08 -10.80 23.97
C LYS A 285 -10.26 -9.50 23.20
N CYS A 286 -9.15 -8.87 22.74
CA CYS A 286 -9.22 -7.51 22.23
C CYS A 286 -8.85 -7.35 20.74
N SER A 287 -8.31 -8.36 20.07
CA SER A 287 -7.91 -8.25 18.67
C SER A 287 -9.06 -7.86 17.75
N GLN A 288 -10.19 -8.57 17.83
CA GLN A 288 -11.34 -8.27 16.95
C GLN A 288 -12.02 -6.94 17.29
N PRO A 289 -12.34 -6.64 18.59
CA PRO A 289 -12.85 -5.33 18.96
C PRO A 289 -11.96 -4.17 18.49
N LEU A 290 -10.64 -4.26 18.67
CA LEU A 290 -9.74 -3.20 18.25
C LEU A 290 -9.63 -3.05 16.73
N LYS A 291 -9.69 -4.16 15.97
CA LYS A 291 -9.81 -4.09 14.51
C LYS A 291 -11.07 -3.36 14.07
N GLY A 292 -12.17 -3.52 14.82
CA GLY A 292 -13.40 -2.76 14.61
C GLY A 292 -13.23 -1.25 14.82
N GLU A 293 -12.52 -0.83 15.87
CA GLU A 293 -12.24 0.59 16.10
C GLU A 293 -11.29 1.17 15.03
N ILE A 294 -10.28 0.41 14.61
CA ILE A 294 -9.41 0.83 13.49
C ILE A 294 -10.22 0.97 12.20
N GLN A 295 -11.20 0.08 11.96
CA GLN A 295 -12.09 0.21 10.81
C GLN A 295 -12.94 1.50 10.90
N ARG A 296 -13.48 1.83 12.07
CA ARG A 296 -14.20 3.09 12.29
C ARG A 296 -13.29 4.31 12.06
N TYR A 297 -12.05 4.26 12.54
CA TYR A 297 -11.05 5.29 12.24
C TYR A 297 -10.85 5.46 10.72
N ARG A 298 -10.73 4.37 9.97
CA ARG A 298 -10.60 4.41 8.51
C ARG A 298 -11.78 5.08 7.80
N GLU A 299 -12.96 4.99 8.39
CA GLU A 299 -14.21 5.56 7.84
C GLU A 299 -14.40 7.03 8.21
N THR A 300 -13.80 7.51 9.29
CA THR A 300 -14.04 8.84 9.84
C THR A 300 -12.81 9.74 9.91
N TYR A 301 -11.62 9.15 9.95
CA TYR A 301 -10.35 9.80 10.27
C TYR A 301 -10.33 10.53 11.63
N ASP A 302 -11.17 10.12 12.56
CA ASP A 302 -11.21 10.64 13.92
C ASP A 302 -10.28 9.83 14.83
N PRO A 303 -9.10 10.35 15.23
CA PRO A 303 -8.15 9.63 16.07
C PRO A 303 -8.66 9.41 17.49
N GLU A 304 -9.65 10.18 17.96
CA GLU A 304 -10.22 10.01 19.28
C GLU A 304 -10.88 8.64 19.46
N ILE A 305 -11.36 8.03 18.38
CA ILE A 305 -11.89 6.66 18.37
C ILE A 305 -10.86 5.68 18.94
N LEU A 306 -9.57 5.90 18.68
CA LEU A 306 -8.49 5.00 19.09
C LEU A 306 -8.00 5.28 20.53
N ASN A 307 -8.27 6.45 21.08
CA ASN A 307 -7.75 6.87 22.40
C ASN A 307 -8.42 6.14 23.59
N GLY A 308 -9.65 5.70 23.45
CA GLY A 308 -10.44 5.09 24.52
C GLY A 308 -10.16 3.60 24.77
N PHE A 309 -9.51 2.91 23.84
CA PHE A 309 -9.38 1.47 23.90
C PHE A 309 -8.46 0.98 25.03
N ARG A 310 -8.89 -0.03 25.79
CA ARG A 310 -8.15 -0.59 26.95
C ARG A 310 -8.19 -2.12 26.93
N CYS A 311 -7.08 -2.74 27.31
CA CYS A 311 -6.98 -4.17 27.57
C CYS A 311 -5.72 -4.47 28.37
N ASP A 312 -5.76 -5.44 29.27
CA ASP A 312 -4.63 -5.84 30.14
C ASP A 312 -3.39 -6.28 29.33
N CYS A 313 -3.59 -6.82 28.12
CA CYS A 313 -2.48 -7.23 27.27
C CYS A 313 -1.58 -6.06 26.82
N ARG A 314 -2.02 -4.82 27.03
CA ARG A 314 -1.18 -3.63 26.77
C ARG A 314 0.08 -3.64 27.63
N ALA A 315 0.01 -4.18 28.86
CA ALA A 315 1.19 -4.32 29.71
C ALA A 315 2.26 -5.22 29.09
N LYS A 316 1.85 -6.29 28.40
CA LYS A 316 2.81 -7.17 27.68
C LYS A 316 3.46 -6.45 26.50
N TRP A 317 2.69 -5.70 25.72
CA TRP A 317 3.22 -4.88 24.64
C TRP A 317 4.20 -3.83 25.16
N LEU A 318 3.88 -3.11 26.25
CA LEU A 318 4.79 -2.15 26.88
C LEU A 318 6.10 -2.81 27.37
N SER A 319 6.00 -4.02 27.95
CA SER A 319 7.19 -4.79 28.33
C SER A 319 8.06 -5.17 27.14
N GLU A 320 7.45 -5.53 25.99
CA GLU A 320 8.17 -5.83 24.75
C GLU A 320 8.86 -4.59 24.17
N LEU A 321 8.25 -3.40 24.24
CA LEU A 321 8.88 -2.15 23.81
C LEU A 321 10.15 -1.81 24.61
N ASN A 322 10.16 -2.16 25.90
CA ASN A 322 11.29 -1.90 26.79
C ASN A 322 12.35 -3.02 26.80
N GLN A 323 12.14 -4.08 26.02
CA GLN A 323 13.10 -5.18 25.93
C GLN A 323 14.35 -4.74 25.17
N ALA A 324 15.52 -5.00 25.76
CA ALA A 324 16.79 -4.77 25.05
C ALA A 324 16.96 -5.80 23.93
N TYR A 325 17.22 -5.32 22.74
CA TYR A 325 17.54 -6.12 21.57
C TYR A 325 18.94 -5.77 21.06
N LEU A 326 19.60 -6.73 20.42
CA LEU A 326 20.78 -6.43 19.60
C LEU A 326 20.38 -5.45 18.48
N PRO A 327 21.26 -4.56 18.03
CA PRO A 327 21.01 -3.72 16.88
C PRO A 327 20.54 -4.53 15.66
N PHE A 328 19.62 -3.99 14.83
CA PHE A 328 19.04 -4.73 13.71
C PHE A 328 20.12 -5.23 12.72
N GLN A 329 21.24 -4.52 12.56
CA GLN A 329 22.36 -4.93 11.72
C GLN A 329 23.01 -6.24 12.22
N GLU A 330 23.07 -6.45 13.52
CA GLU A 330 23.59 -7.69 14.10
C GLU A 330 22.56 -8.81 13.98
N ARG A 331 21.27 -8.50 14.18
CA ARG A 331 20.19 -9.48 13.99
C ARG A 331 20.12 -10.01 12.55
N ILE A 332 20.40 -9.19 11.54
CA ILE A 332 20.48 -9.62 10.14
C ILE A 332 21.63 -10.62 9.92
N ARG A 333 22.79 -10.41 10.58
CA ARG A 333 23.96 -11.28 10.41
C ARG A 333 23.78 -12.67 11.03
N LEU A 334 22.88 -12.78 11.99
CA LEU A 334 22.61 -14.03 12.72
C LEU A 334 21.56 -14.91 12.03
N LYS A 335 20.93 -14.45 10.97
CA LYS A 335 19.86 -15.11 10.20
C LYS A 335 20.28 -15.38 8.76
#